data_af60586c94b4bc613815c8913ba3c046
#
_entry.id   af60586c94b4bc613815c8913ba3c046
#
_cell.length_a   1.000
_cell.length_b   1.000
_cell.length_c   1.000
_cell.angle_alpha   90.00
_cell.angle_beta   90.00
_cell.angle_gamma   90.00
#
_symmetry.space_group_name_H-M   'P 1'
#
loop_
_entity.id
_entity.type
_entity.pdbx_description
1 polymer ?
#
loop_
_entity_poly.entity_id
_entity_poly.type
_entity_poly.pdbx_seq_one_letter_code
_entity_poly.pdbx_strand_id
1 'polypeptide(L)'
;NYRVKMSSPSLSENSCSRLSPHFTYGSISIRQVYQKLNDSLPKLENKKDLYSFKKRLYWHCHFVQKLHTEPELEFNSMHRMCDSLRTEHNKEIIEKWIKGETGFPFLDACMKFLNKHGWINFRMRAMIMSFASYNMWQPWQKTSPLLAELFTDYEPGIHISQVQMQSGVTGINLPRIYSIPKQSMDQDPSGEWIKNLLPQLKNVEAKLIHSAELNDAYLPQIVDLKVSAKFARDKVWGIRKSKEFKEEARRVYLKHGSRRKRN
;
A
#
# COMPACT_ATOMS: atom_id res chain seq x y z
N ASN A 1 3.35 -0.64 22.12
CA ASN A 1 4.35 -0.86 21.05
C ASN A 1 3.79 -0.75 19.60
N TYR A 2 2.64 -0.09 19.42
CA TYR A 2 1.98 0.07 18.13
C TYR A 2 2.91 0.66 17.05
N ARG A 3 3.63 1.75 17.35
CA ARG A 3 4.52 2.43 16.39
C ARG A 3 5.63 1.56 15.86
N VAL A 4 6.20 0.72 16.71
CA VAL A 4 7.35 -0.14 16.35
C VAL A 4 6.88 -1.34 15.54
N LYS A 5 5.77 -1.94 15.91
CA LYS A 5 5.31 -3.23 15.39
C LYS A 5 4.37 -3.13 14.18
N MET A 6 3.75 -1.97 13.95
CA MET A 6 2.72 -1.83 12.90
C MET A 6 3.22 -2.02 11.46
N SER A 7 4.52 -2.04 11.24
CA SER A 7 5.11 -2.20 9.89
C SER A 7 5.38 -3.65 9.53
N SER A 8 5.67 -4.51 10.49
CA SER A 8 5.89 -5.94 10.25
C SER A 8 4.53 -6.66 10.10
N PRO A 9 4.35 -7.51 9.08
CA PRO A 9 3.09 -8.22 8.87
C PRO A 9 2.76 -9.15 10.05
N SER A 10 3.73 -9.92 10.57
CA SER A 10 3.53 -10.82 11.70
C SER A 10 3.22 -10.09 13.01
N LEU A 11 3.96 -9.01 13.32
CA LEU A 11 3.79 -8.29 14.58
C LEU A 11 2.54 -7.40 14.59
N SER A 12 2.09 -6.93 13.43
CA SER A 12 0.94 -6.04 13.32
C SER A 12 -0.39 -6.72 13.62
N GLU A 13 -0.49 -8.04 13.47
CA GLU A 13 -1.70 -8.79 13.79
C GLU A 13 -2.19 -8.56 15.21
N ASN A 14 -1.25 -8.56 16.17
CA ASN A 14 -1.52 -8.38 17.61
C ASN A 14 -1.22 -6.96 18.13
N SER A 15 -0.71 -6.07 17.28
CA SER A 15 -0.28 -4.73 17.69
C SER A 15 -1.08 -3.60 17.07
N CYS A 16 -1.77 -3.84 15.96
CA CYS A 16 -2.72 -2.89 15.38
C CYS A 16 -4.09 -3.02 16.04
N SER A 17 -4.87 -1.94 16.00
CA SER A 17 -6.20 -1.89 16.60
C SER A 17 -7.21 -2.83 15.93
N ARG A 18 -7.00 -3.19 14.67
CA ARG A 18 -7.93 -3.98 13.84
C ARG A 18 -9.36 -3.40 13.77
N LEU A 19 -9.50 -2.07 13.98
CA LEU A 19 -10.81 -1.38 13.95
C LEU A 19 -11.30 -1.04 12.55
N SER A 20 -10.46 -1.16 11.52
CA SER A 20 -10.84 -0.79 10.15
C SER A 20 -12.09 -1.53 9.63
N PRO A 21 -12.27 -2.85 9.80
CA PRO A 21 -13.53 -3.51 9.43
C PRO A 21 -14.74 -2.96 10.19
N HIS A 22 -14.56 -2.66 11.48
CA HIS A 22 -15.63 -2.11 12.32
C HIS A 22 -16.06 -0.71 11.87
N PHE A 23 -15.13 0.10 11.34
CA PHE A 23 -15.46 1.40 10.75
C PHE A 23 -16.22 1.22 9.45
N THR A 24 -15.78 0.30 8.59
CA THR A 24 -16.41 0.02 7.30
C THR A 24 -17.85 -0.46 7.46
N TYR A 25 -18.09 -1.39 8.40
CA TYR A 25 -19.43 -1.94 8.66
C TYR A 25 -20.25 -1.11 9.67
N GLY A 26 -19.73 0.01 10.16
CA GLY A 26 -20.45 0.91 11.05
C GLY A 26 -20.73 0.39 12.45
N SER A 27 -20.12 -0.74 12.87
CA SER A 27 -20.30 -1.30 14.22
C SER A 27 -19.66 -0.43 15.32
N ILE A 28 -18.74 0.46 14.96
CA ILE A 28 -18.22 1.53 15.80
C ILE A 28 -17.89 2.75 14.95
N SER A 29 -18.20 3.95 15.44
CA SER A 29 -17.85 5.18 14.74
C SER A 29 -16.45 5.68 15.09
N ILE A 30 -15.82 6.40 14.14
CA ILE A 30 -14.55 7.10 14.39
C ILE A 30 -14.68 8.09 15.55
N ARG A 31 -15.84 8.74 15.71
CA ARG A 31 -16.12 9.66 16.82
C ARG A 31 -16.03 8.96 18.16
N GLN A 32 -16.67 7.80 18.32
CA GLN A 32 -16.62 7.00 19.57
C GLN A 32 -15.18 6.60 19.91
N VAL A 33 -14.42 6.11 18.91
CA VAL A 33 -13.01 5.74 19.14
C VAL A 33 -12.17 6.95 19.50
N TYR A 34 -12.38 8.10 18.85
CA TYR A 34 -11.67 9.33 19.14
C TYR A 34 -11.96 9.85 20.55
N GLN A 35 -13.22 9.84 20.98
CA GLN A 35 -13.62 10.20 22.35
C GLN A 35 -12.95 9.28 23.37
N LYS A 36 -13.11 7.98 23.22
CA LYS A 36 -12.48 6.98 24.12
C LYS A 36 -10.96 7.15 24.20
N LEU A 37 -10.33 7.43 23.07
CA LEU A 37 -8.89 7.69 23.03
C LEU A 37 -8.50 8.94 23.84
N ASN A 38 -9.24 10.03 23.70
CA ASN A 38 -8.98 11.26 24.46
C ASN A 38 -9.17 11.03 25.99
N ASP A 39 -10.20 10.30 26.40
CA ASP A 39 -10.46 9.97 27.79
C ASP A 39 -9.38 9.07 28.40
N SER A 40 -8.72 8.27 27.56
CA SER A 40 -7.66 7.35 27.96
C SER A 40 -6.28 8.02 28.03
N LEU A 41 -6.02 9.04 27.21
CA LEU A 41 -4.72 9.69 27.09
C LEU A 41 -4.15 10.23 28.42
N PRO A 42 -4.95 10.88 29.33
CA PRO A 42 -4.44 11.38 30.59
C PRO A 42 -3.96 10.29 31.55
N LYS A 43 -4.51 9.07 31.40
CA LYS A 43 -4.33 7.94 32.33
C LYS A 43 -3.11 7.08 32.03
N LEU A 44 -2.39 7.37 30.93
CA LEU A 44 -1.31 6.53 30.42
C LEU A 44 0.04 7.23 30.53
N GLU A 45 1.05 6.47 30.98
CA GLU A 45 2.44 6.93 31.05
C GLU A 45 3.02 7.11 29.63
N ASN A 46 2.91 6.11 28.76
CA ASN A 46 3.41 6.16 27.39
C ASN A 46 2.31 6.54 26.38
N LYS A 47 2.24 7.82 26.06
CA LYS A 47 1.24 8.39 25.15
C LYS A 47 1.61 8.31 23.66
N LYS A 48 2.87 7.95 23.34
CA LYS A 48 3.40 8.02 21.95
C LYS A 48 2.63 7.13 20.98
N ASP A 49 2.28 5.93 21.37
CA ASP A 49 1.53 4.97 20.55
C ASP A 49 0.11 5.48 20.28
N LEU A 50 -0.57 6.00 21.30
CA LEU A 50 -1.92 6.55 21.16
C LEU A 50 -1.97 7.82 20.32
N TYR A 51 -1.01 8.73 20.44
CA TYR A 51 -0.90 9.87 19.53
C TYR A 51 -0.66 9.44 18.09
N SER A 52 0.12 8.39 17.89
CA SER A 52 0.35 7.82 16.56
C SER A 52 -0.93 7.23 15.98
N PHE A 53 -1.72 6.51 16.79
CA PHE A 53 -3.03 5.99 16.40
C PHE A 53 -4.04 7.13 16.15
N LYS A 54 -4.09 8.13 17.02
CA LYS A 54 -4.95 9.33 16.85
C LYS A 54 -4.73 10.01 15.49
N LYS A 55 -3.48 10.11 15.04
CA LYS A 55 -3.16 10.64 13.71
C LYS A 55 -3.77 9.80 12.58
N ARG A 56 -3.93 8.47 12.76
CA ARG A 56 -4.57 7.61 11.75
C ARG A 56 -6.04 7.90 11.60
N LEU A 57 -6.74 8.26 12.66
CA LEU A 57 -8.15 8.65 12.60
C LEU A 57 -8.32 9.95 11.79
N TYR A 58 -7.43 10.92 11.95
CA TYR A 58 -7.44 12.12 11.09
C TYR A 58 -7.17 11.80 9.61
N TRP A 59 -6.22 10.91 9.33
CA TRP A 59 -5.93 10.48 7.96
C TRP A 59 -7.12 9.75 7.34
N HIS A 60 -7.82 8.92 8.10
CA HIS A 60 -9.05 8.28 7.65
C HIS A 60 -10.06 9.31 7.13
N CYS A 61 -10.42 10.28 7.96
CA CYS A 61 -11.36 11.35 7.58
C CYS A 61 -10.86 12.16 6.37
N HIS A 62 -9.55 12.47 6.34
CA HIS A 62 -8.96 13.23 5.24
C HIS A 62 -9.08 12.51 3.89
N PHE A 63 -8.85 11.20 3.85
CA PHE A 63 -8.95 10.44 2.60
C PHE A 63 -10.40 10.26 2.14
N VAL A 64 -11.32 10.01 3.07
CA VAL A 64 -12.75 9.94 2.76
C VAL A 64 -13.24 11.27 2.17
N GLN A 65 -12.84 12.39 2.76
CA GLN A 65 -13.19 13.73 2.26
C GLN A 65 -12.65 14.01 0.85
N LYS A 66 -11.51 13.46 0.46
CA LYS A 66 -10.98 13.62 -0.90
C LYS A 66 -11.93 13.04 -1.95
N LEU A 67 -12.35 11.79 -1.76
CA LEU A 67 -13.27 11.15 -2.67
C LEU A 67 -14.65 11.83 -2.67
N HIS A 68 -15.13 12.23 -1.49
CA HIS A 68 -16.38 13.00 -1.39
C HIS A 68 -16.32 14.34 -2.15
N THR A 69 -15.18 15.03 -2.08
CA THR A 69 -14.98 16.32 -2.77
C THR A 69 -14.80 16.17 -4.29
N GLU A 70 -14.27 15.04 -4.73
CA GLU A 70 -14.04 14.74 -6.15
C GLU A 70 -14.32 13.26 -6.44
N PRO A 71 -15.60 12.87 -6.62
CA PRO A 71 -15.98 11.46 -6.84
C PRO A 71 -15.33 10.84 -8.09
N GLU A 72 -15.01 11.65 -9.09
CA GLU A 72 -14.31 11.20 -10.29
C GLU A 72 -12.93 10.56 -10.05
N LEU A 73 -12.38 10.72 -8.83
CA LEU A 73 -11.15 10.03 -8.44
C LEU A 73 -11.30 8.51 -8.40
N GLU A 74 -12.51 8.00 -8.38
CA GLU A 74 -12.76 6.57 -8.50
C GLU A 74 -12.30 6.01 -9.86
N PHE A 75 -12.40 6.81 -10.90
CA PHE A 75 -12.15 6.37 -12.29
C PHE A 75 -10.89 6.99 -12.90
N ASN A 76 -10.55 8.20 -12.47
CA ASN A 76 -9.47 9.00 -13.06
C ASN A 76 -8.37 9.29 -12.04
N SER A 77 -7.15 9.38 -12.50
CA SER A 77 -6.02 9.77 -11.65
C SER A 77 -6.22 11.20 -11.10
N MET A 78 -5.83 11.40 -9.85
CA MET A 78 -5.85 12.72 -9.19
C MET A 78 -5.09 13.76 -10.01
N HIS A 79 -3.98 13.37 -10.61
CA HIS A 79 -3.22 14.14 -11.59
C HIS A 79 -3.56 13.62 -12.99
N ARG A 80 -4.40 14.33 -13.74
CA ARG A 80 -5.00 13.86 -15.01
C ARG A 80 -3.98 13.43 -16.08
N MET A 81 -2.85 14.09 -16.18
CA MET A 81 -1.80 13.68 -17.10
C MET A 81 -1.23 12.29 -16.82
N CYS A 82 -1.47 11.72 -15.63
CA CYS A 82 -1.04 10.37 -15.31
C CYS A 82 -1.96 9.27 -15.87
N ASP A 83 -3.13 9.61 -16.38
CA ASP A 83 -4.05 8.62 -16.97
C ASP A 83 -3.49 7.96 -18.22
N SER A 84 -2.67 8.69 -19.00
CA SER A 84 -1.97 8.18 -20.18
C SER A 84 -0.66 7.45 -19.86
N LEU A 85 -0.24 7.40 -18.60
CA LEU A 85 1.07 6.85 -18.23
C LEU A 85 1.15 5.33 -18.40
N ARG A 86 0.05 4.63 -18.09
CA ARG A 86 -0.10 3.18 -18.16
C ARG A 86 -1.44 2.86 -18.78
N THR A 87 -1.44 2.51 -20.06
CA THR A 87 -2.67 2.25 -20.84
C THR A 87 -2.88 0.77 -21.12
N GLU A 88 -1.79 0.04 -21.27
CA GLU A 88 -1.82 -1.40 -21.53
C GLU A 88 -1.80 -2.20 -20.24
N HIS A 89 -2.43 -3.35 -20.26
CA HIS A 89 -2.43 -4.28 -19.14
C HIS A 89 -2.24 -5.72 -19.60
N ASN A 90 -1.58 -6.51 -18.78
CA ASN A 90 -1.37 -7.94 -18.98
C ASN A 90 -2.16 -8.72 -17.93
N LYS A 91 -3.20 -9.44 -18.37
CA LYS A 91 -4.08 -10.22 -17.49
C LYS A 91 -3.33 -11.34 -16.78
N GLU A 92 -2.42 -12.04 -17.47
CA GLU A 92 -1.69 -13.19 -16.90
C GLU A 92 -0.84 -12.78 -15.69
N ILE A 93 -0.05 -11.70 -15.81
CA ILE A 93 0.77 -11.25 -14.69
C ILE A 93 -0.06 -10.65 -13.55
N ILE A 94 -1.22 -10.04 -13.85
CA ILE A 94 -2.17 -9.58 -12.84
C ILE A 94 -2.76 -10.78 -12.07
N GLU A 95 -3.12 -11.86 -12.76
CA GLU A 95 -3.62 -13.08 -12.12
C GLU A 95 -2.56 -13.72 -11.23
N LYS A 96 -1.32 -13.84 -11.69
CA LYS A 96 -0.20 -14.35 -10.86
C LYS A 96 0.01 -13.46 -9.61
N TRP A 97 -0.06 -12.14 -9.78
CA TRP A 97 0.08 -11.22 -8.67
C TRP A 97 -1.03 -11.37 -7.64
N ILE A 98 -2.30 -11.42 -8.04
CA ILE A 98 -3.42 -11.53 -7.12
C ILE A 98 -3.44 -12.89 -6.38
N LYS A 99 -2.94 -13.95 -7.03
CA LYS A 99 -2.80 -15.30 -6.44
C LYS A 99 -1.58 -15.43 -5.51
N GLY A 100 -0.64 -14.46 -5.53
CA GLY A 100 0.65 -14.57 -4.82
C GLY A 100 1.56 -15.64 -5.46
N GLU A 101 1.76 -15.53 -6.76
CA GLU A 101 2.57 -16.43 -7.60
C GLU A 101 3.54 -15.63 -8.48
N THR A 102 4.11 -14.57 -7.91
CA THR A 102 4.97 -13.63 -8.64
C THR A 102 6.44 -14.05 -8.73
N GLY A 103 6.84 -15.06 -7.96
CA GLY A 103 8.24 -15.47 -7.82
C GLY A 103 9.03 -14.64 -6.81
N PHE A 104 8.37 -13.77 -6.04
CA PHE A 104 8.96 -13.00 -4.96
C PHE A 104 8.36 -13.43 -3.62
N PRO A 105 9.04 -14.29 -2.82
CA PRO A 105 8.43 -14.95 -1.66
C PRO A 105 7.73 -14.02 -0.68
N PHE A 106 8.34 -12.88 -0.35
CA PHE A 106 7.74 -11.94 0.59
C PHE A 106 6.46 -11.29 0.05
N LEU A 107 6.45 -10.94 -1.23
CA LEU A 107 5.26 -10.39 -1.89
C LEU A 107 4.16 -11.45 -1.97
N ASP A 108 4.53 -12.67 -2.36
CA ASP A 108 3.60 -13.79 -2.50
C ASP A 108 3.01 -14.19 -1.14
N ALA A 109 3.84 -14.22 -0.09
CA ALA A 109 3.36 -14.42 1.28
C ALA A 109 2.36 -13.33 1.71
N CYS A 110 2.63 -12.05 1.37
CA CYS A 110 1.70 -10.96 1.64
C CYS A 110 0.36 -11.15 0.93
N MET A 111 0.38 -11.55 -0.34
CA MET A 111 -0.84 -11.80 -1.12
C MET A 111 -1.61 -13.02 -0.61
N LYS A 112 -0.93 -14.13 -0.29
CA LYS A 112 -1.56 -15.32 0.29
C LYS A 112 -2.17 -15.04 1.66
N PHE A 113 -1.47 -14.25 2.49
CA PHE A 113 -2.01 -13.80 3.77
C PHE A 113 -3.26 -12.93 3.58
N LEU A 114 -3.23 -11.97 2.65
CA LEU A 114 -4.36 -11.12 2.33
C LEU A 114 -5.56 -11.94 1.84
N ASN A 115 -5.34 -12.85 0.88
CA ASN A 115 -6.39 -13.74 0.36
C ASN A 115 -7.05 -14.59 1.45
N LYS A 116 -6.25 -15.06 2.43
CA LYS A 116 -6.75 -15.91 3.52
C LYS A 116 -7.50 -15.11 4.60
N HIS A 117 -7.03 -13.92 4.93
CA HIS A 117 -7.48 -13.17 6.12
C HIS A 117 -8.30 -11.92 5.80
N GLY A 118 -8.37 -11.52 4.54
CA GLY A 118 -9.07 -10.29 4.13
C GLY A 118 -8.45 -9.00 4.69
N TRP A 119 -7.26 -9.07 5.28
CA TRP A 119 -6.58 -7.94 5.89
C TRP A 119 -5.06 -8.13 5.86
N ILE A 120 -4.35 -7.04 5.68
CA ILE A 120 -2.91 -6.94 5.89
C ILE A 120 -2.56 -5.51 6.33
N ASN A 121 -1.44 -5.33 7.02
CA ASN A 121 -1.02 -4.02 7.51
C ASN A 121 -0.69 -3.03 6.39
N PHE A 122 -0.77 -1.74 6.70
CA PHE A 122 -0.66 -0.65 5.71
C PHE A 122 0.63 -0.69 4.88
N ARG A 123 1.78 -0.98 5.51
CA ARG A 123 3.05 -1.02 4.77
C ARG A 123 3.04 -2.07 3.66
N MET A 124 2.47 -3.24 3.94
CA MET A 124 2.37 -4.31 2.93
C MET A 124 1.38 -3.95 1.83
N ARG A 125 0.23 -3.34 2.15
CA ARG A 125 -0.70 -2.81 1.14
C ARG A 125 0.01 -1.84 0.18
N ALA A 126 0.82 -0.94 0.74
CA ALA A 126 1.58 0.03 -0.06
C ALA A 126 2.62 -0.65 -0.97
N MET A 127 3.32 -1.68 -0.48
CA MET A 127 4.27 -2.46 -1.26
C MET A 127 3.58 -3.24 -2.38
N ILE A 128 2.50 -3.95 -2.07
CA ILE A 128 1.70 -4.73 -3.03
C ILE A 128 1.25 -3.84 -4.20
N MET A 129 0.68 -2.68 -3.89
CA MET A 129 0.20 -1.76 -4.93
C MET A 129 1.34 -1.10 -5.69
N SER A 130 2.44 -0.74 -5.01
CA SER A 130 3.64 -0.21 -5.64
C SER A 130 4.24 -1.20 -6.64
N PHE A 131 4.32 -2.49 -6.29
CA PHE A 131 4.80 -3.52 -7.19
C PHE A 131 3.95 -3.63 -8.45
N ALA A 132 2.63 -3.69 -8.31
CA ALA A 132 1.70 -3.75 -9.44
C ALA A 132 1.88 -2.54 -10.38
N SER A 133 2.03 -1.35 -9.82
CA SER A 133 2.10 -0.12 -10.60
C SER A 133 3.47 0.17 -11.21
N TYR A 134 4.57 -0.18 -10.52
CA TYR A 134 5.92 0.17 -11.00
C TYR A 134 6.66 -1.02 -11.59
N ASN A 135 6.68 -2.17 -10.91
CA ASN A 135 7.42 -3.32 -11.41
C ASN A 135 6.65 -4.05 -12.52
N MET A 136 5.36 -4.30 -12.33
CA MET A 136 4.51 -4.88 -13.35
C MET A 136 4.02 -3.85 -14.40
N TRP A 137 4.16 -2.56 -14.13
CA TRP A 137 3.70 -1.44 -14.96
C TRP A 137 2.22 -1.51 -15.33
N GLN A 138 1.36 -1.91 -14.40
CA GLN A 138 -0.07 -2.06 -14.64
C GLN A 138 -0.86 -0.79 -14.30
N PRO A 139 -1.93 -0.47 -15.06
CA PRO A 139 -2.85 0.61 -14.73
C PRO A 139 -3.52 0.33 -13.38
N TRP A 140 -3.55 1.33 -12.50
CA TRP A 140 -4.18 1.17 -11.19
C TRP A 140 -5.69 0.88 -11.30
N GLN A 141 -6.35 1.35 -12.35
CA GLN A 141 -7.77 1.09 -12.64
C GLN A 141 -8.06 -0.40 -12.88
N LYS A 142 -7.04 -1.20 -13.23
CA LYS A 142 -7.17 -2.65 -13.43
C LYS A 142 -6.80 -3.45 -12.20
N THR A 143 -5.91 -2.94 -11.35
CA THR A 143 -5.42 -3.65 -10.16
C THR A 143 -6.17 -3.25 -8.88
N SER A 144 -6.68 -2.02 -8.80
CA SER A 144 -7.42 -1.49 -7.66
C SER A 144 -8.69 -2.27 -7.33
N PRO A 145 -9.60 -2.57 -8.29
CA PRO A 145 -10.81 -3.35 -7.99
C PRO A 145 -10.51 -4.73 -7.43
N LEU A 146 -9.51 -5.43 -7.97
CA LEU A 146 -9.12 -6.76 -7.50
C LEU A 146 -8.61 -6.75 -6.05
N LEU A 147 -7.87 -5.72 -5.65
CA LEU A 147 -7.49 -5.55 -4.25
C LEU A 147 -8.67 -5.15 -3.36
N ALA A 148 -9.60 -4.36 -3.88
CA ALA A 148 -10.80 -3.96 -3.14
C ALA A 148 -11.62 -5.17 -2.71
N GLU A 149 -11.79 -6.16 -3.60
CA GLU A 149 -12.51 -7.41 -3.34
C GLU A 149 -11.88 -8.26 -2.22
N LEU A 150 -10.56 -8.13 -2.01
CA LEU A 150 -9.86 -8.88 -0.98
C LEU A 150 -9.94 -8.24 0.42
N PHE A 151 -10.25 -6.94 0.53
CA PHE A 151 -10.22 -6.25 1.81
C PHE A 151 -11.57 -6.29 2.54
N THR A 152 -11.63 -6.96 3.69
CA THR A 152 -12.79 -6.91 4.60
C THR A 152 -13.03 -5.52 5.18
N ASP A 153 -12.03 -4.66 5.14
CA ASP A 153 -12.07 -3.27 5.60
C ASP A 153 -12.04 -2.28 4.43
N TYR A 154 -12.60 -2.66 3.27
CA TYR A 154 -12.69 -1.78 2.11
C TYR A 154 -13.47 -0.52 2.44
N GLU A 155 -12.81 0.62 2.30
CA GLU A 155 -13.38 1.96 2.40
C GLU A 155 -12.94 2.74 1.16
N PRO A 156 -13.86 3.09 0.23
CA PRO A 156 -13.50 3.63 -1.09
C PRO A 156 -12.63 4.89 -0.99
N GLY A 157 -12.94 5.82 -0.09
CA GLY A 157 -12.16 7.05 0.08
C GLY A 157 -10.71 6.80 0.45
N ILE A 158 -10.47 5.82 1.32
CA ILE A 158 -9.11 5.41 1.73
C ILE A 158 -8.45 4.61 0.62
N HIS A 159 -9.13 3.60 0.10
CA HIS A 159 -8.59 2.68 -0.90
C HIS A 159 -8.14 3.42 -2.15
N ILE A 160 -9.03 4.17 -2.80
CA ILE A 160 -8.72 4.91 -4.02
C ILE A 160 -7.60 5.92 -3.80
N SER A 161 -7.67 6.69 -2.71
CA SER A 161 -6.61 7.66 -2.38
C SER A 161 -5.24 7.00 -2.18
N GLN A 162 -5.19 5.84 -1.52
CA GLN A 162 -3.94 5.12 -1.27
C GLN A 162 -3.43 4.42 -2.53
N VAL A 163 -4.29 3.78 -3.29
CA VAL A 163 -3.93 3.17 -4.57
C VAL A 163 -3.28 4.21 -5.48
N GLN A 164 -3.90 5.35 -5.67
CA GLN A 164 -3.35 6.43 -6.50
C GLN A 164 -2.03 6.98 -5.97
N MET A 165 -1.90 7.11 -4.64
CA MET A 165 -0.64 7.55 -4.03
C MET A 165 0.49 6.53 -4.26
N GLN A 166 0.23 5.24 -4.09
CA GLN A 166 1.22 4.18 -4.30
C GLN A 166 1.52 3.94 -5.78
N SER A 167 0.60 4.27 -6.67
CA SER A 167 0.80 4.23 -8.14
C SER A 167 1.55 5.45 -8.69
N GLY A 168 1.76 6.48 -7.85
CA GLY A 168 2.48 7.70 -8.24
C GLY A 168 1.70 8.63 -9.16
N VAL A 169 0.36 8.55 -9.15
CA VAL A 169 -0.53 9.30 -10.04
C VAL A 169 -1.22 10.50 -9.38
N THR A 170 -0.78 10.86 -8.17
CA THR A 170 -1.36 12.02 -7.45
C THR A 170 -0.72 13.35 -7.82
N GLY A 171 0.45 13.35 -8.45
CA GLY A 171 1.21 14.55 -8.77
C GLY A 171 1.90 15.23 -7.58
N ILE A 172 1.30 15.20 -6.39
CA ILE A 172 1.77 15.90 -5.18
C ILE A 172 2.65 15.05 -4.26
N ASN A 173 2.60 13.73 -4.40
CA ASN A 173 3.46 12.82 -3.66
C ASN A 173 4.69 12.43 -4.50
N LEU A 174 5.81 12.20 -3.83
CA LEU A 174 6.97 11.60 -4.50
C LEU A 174 6.69 10.11 -4.77
N PRO A 175 6.97 9.64 -6.00
CA PRO A 175 6.85 8.21 -6.31
C PRO A 175 7.75 7.37 -5.41
N ARG A 176 7.23 6.24 -4.93
CA ARG A 176 7.96 5.29 -4.09
C ARG A 176 7.91 3.91 -4.69
N ILE A 177 9.04 3.46 -5.23
CA ILE A 177 9.21 2.09 -5.68
C ILE A 177 9.79 1.29 -4.52
N TYR A 178 9.03 0.32 -4.01
CA TYR A 178 9.47 -0.51 -2.90
C TYR A 178 10.44 -1.59 -3.40
N SER A 179 11.58 -1.73 -2.74
CA SER A 179 12.48 -2.86 -2.97
C SER A 179 11.95 -4.08 -2.22
N ILE A 180 11.46 -5.08 -2.92
CA ILE A 180 10.90 -6.30 -2.31
C ILE A 180 11.94 -7.01 -1.43
N PRO A 181 13.19 -7.26 -1.88
CA PRO A 181 14.22 -7.86 -1.04
C PRO A 181 14.46 -7.07 0.26
N LYS A 182 14.56 -5.74 0.15
CA LYS A 182 14.75 -4.90 1.33
C LYS A 182 13.56 -4.97 2.29
N GLN A 183 12.33 -4.92 1.79
CA GLN A 183 11.14 -5.06 2.66
C GLN A 183 11.07 -6.43 3.31
N SER A 184 11.42 -7.48 2.59
CA SER A 184 11.51 -8.84 3.12
C SER A 184 12.46 -8.91 4.31
N MET A 185 13.68 -8.44 4.13
CA MET A 185 14.72 -8.43 5.17
C MET A 185 14.33 -7.54 6.37
N ASP A 186 13.78 -6.34 6.13
CA ASP A 186 13.43 -5.37 7.17
C ASP A 186 12.22 -5.84 8.01
N GLN A 187 11.28 -6.60 7.44
CA GLN A 187 9.97 -6.88 8.06
C GLN A 187 9.80 -8.33 8.54
N ASP A 188 10.60 -9.26 8.03
CA ASP A 188 10.66 -10.67 8.45
C ASP A 188 12.09 -11.20 8.34
N PRO A 189 13.06 -10.69 9.15
CA PRO A 189 14.49 -11.02 9.00
C PRO A 189 14.80 -12.52 9.07
N SER A 190 14.06 -13.27 9.87
CA SER A 190 14.22 -14.73 9.99
C SER A 190 13.58 -15.52 8.84
N GLY A 191 12.70 -14.90 8.06
CA GLY A 191 11.92 -15.56 7.02
C GLY A 191 10.82 -16.50 7.56
N GLU A 192 10.61 -16.55 8.88
CA GLU A 192 9.66 -17.49 9.50
C GLU A 192 8.21 -17.19 9.10
N TRP A 193 7.82 -15.92 9.03
CA TRP A 193 6.48 -15.56 8.60
C TRP A 193 6.25 -15.97 7.13
N ILE A 194 7.25 -15.77 6.27
CA ILE A 194 7.21 -16.22 4.87
C ILE A 194 7.07 -17.74 4.80
N LYS A 195 7.90 -18.49 5.53
CA LYS A 195 7.88 -19.96 5.54
C LYS A 195 6.56 -20.54 6.02
N ASN A 196 5.90 -19.89 6.98
CA ASN A 196 4.58 -20.30 7.46
C ASN A 196 3.48 -20.16 6.40
N LEU A 197 3.63 -19.23 5.47
CA LEU A 197 2.68 -18.99 4.37
C LEU A 197 3.07 -19.71 3.08
N LEU A 198 4.34 -20.04 2.94
CA LEU A 198 4.94 -20.74 1.79
C LEU A 198 5.70 -21.98 2.26
N PRO A 199 5.00 -23.08 2.60
CA PRO A 199 5.61 -24.27 3.19
C PRO A 199 6.72 -24.90 2.34
N GLN A 200 6.70 -24.72 1.03
CA GLN A 200 7.75 -25.17 0.11
C GLN A 200 9.12 -24.53 0.40
N LEU A 201 9.15 -23.39 1.09
CA LEU A 201 10.38 -22.69 1.48
C LEU A 201 10.86 -23.05 2.90
N LYS A 202 10.22 -23.99 3.57
CA LYS A 202 10.51 -24.34 4.98
C LYS A 202 12.00 -24.61 5.25
N ASN A 203 12.65 -25.31 4.35
CA ASN A 203 14.06 -25.70 4.48
C ASN A 203 15.02 -24.75 3.76
N VAL A 204 14.54 -23.65 3.20
CA VAL A 204 15.39 -22.66 2.51
C VAL A 204 15.95 -21.67 3.53
N GLU A 205 17.21 -21.31 3.40
CA GLU A 205 17.84 -20.30 4.27
C GLU A 205 17.20 -18.93 4.10
N ALA A 206 17.02 -18.18 5.19
CA ALA A 206 16.42 -16.86 5.18
C ALA A 206 17.10 -15.89 4.19
N LYS A 207 18.43 -15.94 4.11
CA LYS A 207 19.21 -15.12 3.17
C LYS A 207 18.80 -15.36 1.71
N LEU A 208 18.58 -16.59 1.31
CA LEU A 208 18.11 -16.94 -0.04
C LEU A 208 16.66 -16.49 -0.27
N ILE A 209 15.79 -16.66 0.75
CA ILE A 209 14.39 -16.20 0.67
C ILE A 209 14.31 -14.67 0.42
N HIS A 210 15.20 -13.90 1.03
CA HIS A 210 15.24 -12.45 0.88
C HIS A 210 15.93 -11.98 -0.40
N SER A 211 16.78 -12.82 -0.99
CA SER A 211 17.41 -12.49 -2.26
C SER A 211 16.41 -12.60 -3.42
N ALA A 212 16.69 -11.90 -4.51
CA ALA A 212 15.95 -12.11 -5.76
C ALA A 212 16.48 -13.33 -6.55
N GLU A 213 17.34 -14.17 -5.95
CA GLU A 213 18.12 -15.21 -6.63
C GLU A 213 17.76 -16.61 -6.08
N LEU A 214 16.48 -16.92 -6.03
CA LEU A 214 15.98 -18.22 -5.55
C LEU A 214 16.09 -19.35 -6.60
N ASN A 215 16.34 -19.01 -7.87
CA ASN A 215 16.45 -19.96 -8.99
C ASN A 215 15.32 -21.02 -8.95
N ASP A 216 15.68 -22.30 -9.08
CA ASP A 216 14.75 -23.43 -9.12
C ASP A 216 14.07 -23.75 -7.76
N ALA A 217 14.49 -23.09 -6.67
CA ALA A 217 13.93 -23.32 -5.34
C ALA A 217 12.54 -22.67 -5.14
N TYR A 218 12.13 -21.79 -6.07
CA TYR A 218 10.83 -21.13 -6.02
C TYR A 218 10.29 -20.86 -7.43
N LEU A 219 9.10 -20.27 -7.49
CA LEU A 219 8.45 -19.90 -8.75
C LEU A 219 9.31 -18.91 -9.56
N PRO A 220 9.25 -18.99 -10.90
CA PRO A 220 9.96 -18.02 -11.74
C PRO A 220 9.41 -16.60 -11.52
N GLN A 221 10.31 -15.65 -11.50
CA GLN A 221 9.95 -14.24 -11.32
C GLN A 221 9.23 -13.71 -12.57
N ILE A 222 8.09 -13.06 -12.36
CA ILE A 222 7.29 -12.49 -13.46
C ILE A 222 7.89 -11.21 -14.05
N VAL A 223 8.84 -10.57 -13.37
CA VAL A 223 9.55 -9.36 -13.81
C VAL A 223 10.98 -9.33 -13.25
N ASP A 224 11.88 -8.66 -13.97
CA ASP A 224 13.17 -8.26 -13.41
C ASP A 224 13.01 -6.97 -12.58
N LEU A 225 13.34 -7.03 -11.28
CA LEU A 225 13.16 -5.90 -10.36
C LEU A 225 14.05 -4.70 -10.71
N LYS A 226 15.28 -4.92 -11.20
CA LYS A 226 16.21 -3.83 -11.52
C LYS A 226 15.78 -3.11 -12.79
N VAL A 227 15.50 -3.89 -13.83
CA VAL A 227 15.06 -3.37 -15.13
C VAL A 227 13.72 -2.64 -15.01
N SER A 228 12.73 -3.28 -14.39
CA SER A 228 11.39 -2.72 -14.23
C SER A 228 11.39 -1.45 -13.36
N ALA A 229 12.14 -1.43 -12.25
CA ALA A 229 12.24 -0.26 -11.39
C ALA A 229 12.95 0.91 -12.09
N LYS A 230 13.96 0.65 -12.92
CA LYS A 230 14.62 1.68 -13.74
C LYS A 230 13.65 2.24 -14.77
N PHE A 231 13.01 1.37 -15.54
CA PHE A 231 12.00 1.75 -16.53
C PHE A 231 10.90 2.64 -15.90
N ALA A 232 10.30 2.18 -14.81
CA ALA A 232 9.24 2.91 -14.12
C ALA A 232 9.71 4.28 -13.63
N ARG A 233 10.93 4.35 -13.08
CA ARG A 233 11.53 5.61 -12.63
C ARG A 233 11.70 6.59 -13.79
N ASP A 234 12.27 6.14 -14.89
CA ASP A 234 12.51 6.98 -16.05
C ASP A 234 11.20 7.53 -16.64
N LYS A 235 10.17 6.69 -16.76
CA LYS A 235 8.84 7.08 -17.25
C LYS A 235 8.15 8.08 -16.30
N VAL A 236 8.08 7.77 -15.01
CA VAL A 236 7.36 8.62 -14.03
C VAL A 236 8.08 9.95 -13.80
N TRP A 237 9.42 9.96 -13.74
CA TRP A 237 10.16 11.20 -13.62
C TRP A 237 10.18 12.00 -14.94
N GLY A 238 10.09 11.33 -16.08
CA GLY A 238 10.01 11.98 -17.39
C GLY A 238 8.82 12.94 -17.50
N ILE A 239 7.61 12.47 -17.18
CA ILE A 239 6.41 13.31 -17.27
C ILE A 239 6.39 14.45 -16.25
N ARG A 240 7.03 14.26 -15.07
CA ARG A 240 7.02 15.26 -13.97
C ARG A 240 7.87 16.50 -14.26
N LYS A 241 8.70 16.48 -15.31
CA LYS A 241 9.58 17.61 -15.66
C LYS A 241 8.84 18.72 -16.40
N SER A 242 7.73 18.42 -17.08
CA SER A 242 7.02 19.41 -17.91
C SER A 242 6.37 20.53 -17.08
N LYS A 243 6.13 21.65 -17.73
CA LYS A 243 5.45 22.80 -17.13
C LYS A 243 3.99 22.46 -16.81
N GLU A 244 3.33 21.82 -17.76
CA GLU A 244 1.93 21.40 -17.68
C GLU A 244 1.71 20.45 -16.49
N PHE A 245 2.66 19.51 -16.28
CA PHE A 245 2.60 18.64 -15.10
C PHE A 245 2.68 19.45 -13.78
N LYS A 246 3.55 20.42 -13.69
CA LYS A 246 3.71 21.25 -12.48
C LYS A 246 2.48 22.12 -12.21
N GLU A 247 1.84 22.63 -13.25
CA GLU A 247 0.60 23.41 -13.14
C GLU A 247 -0.54 22.54 -12.63
N GLU A 248 -0.73 21.36 -13.22
CA GLU A 248 -1.74 20.41 -12.76
C GLU A 248 -1.46 19.91 -11.33
N ALA A 249 -0.20 19.64 -10.98
CA ALA A 249 0.19 19.27 -9.61
C ALA A 249 -0.14 20.40 -8.60
N ARG A 250 -0.04 21.67 -9.01
CA ARG A 250 -0.46 22.81 -8.19
C ARG A 250 -1.97 22.82 -7.97
N ARG A 251 -2.78 22.55 -9.00
CA ARG A 251 -4.24 22.37 -8.89
C ARG A 251 -4.59 21.30 -7.87
N VAL A 252 -3.98 20.13 -8.01
CA VAL A 252 -4.17 19.01 -7.08
C VAL A 252 -3.76 19.38 -5.66
N TYR A 253 -2.64 20.06 -5.48
CA TYR A 253 -2.19 20.49 -4.16
C TYR A 253 -3.16 21.46 -3.49
N LEU A 254 -3.69 22.42 -4.23
CA LEU A 254 -4.66 23.39 -3.70
C LEU A 254 -5.98 22.73 -3.29
N LYS A 255 -6.41 21.68 -3.99
CA LYS A 255 -7.66 20.96 -3.71
C LYS A 255 -7.48 19.89 -2.61
N HIS A 256 -6.42 19.10 -2.67
CA HIS A 256 -6.25 17.87 -1.89
C HIS A 256 -5.04 17.86 -0.94
N GLY A 257 -4.22 18.88 -0.92
CA GLY A 257 -3.02 18.94 -0.10
C GLY A 257 -3.32 19.01 1.40
N SER A 258 -2.75 18.08 2.19
CA SER A 258 -2.93 18.05 3.65
C SER A 258 -2.13 19.08 4.43
N ARG A 259 -1.11 19.71 3.80
CA ARG A 259 -0.22 20.69 4.41
C ARG A 259 -0.43 22.09 3.82
N ARG A 260 -1.65 22.41 3.47
CA ARG A 260 -2.00 23.75 2.99
C ARG A 260 -1.70 24.77 4.09
N LYS A 261 -0.83 25.76 3.82
CA LYS A 261 -0.71 26.93 4.68
C LYS A 261 -2.07 27.63 4.67
N ARG A 262 -2.69 27.82 5.82
CA ARG A 262 -3.81 28.73 5.96
C ARG A 262 -3.22 30.14 5.83
N ASN A 263 -3.62 30.87 4.79
CA ASN A 263 -3.38 32.30 4.72
C ASN A 263 -4.21 32.97 5.80
#